data_886ae94a4cc80e5527540fe31b81005f
#
_entry.id   886ae94a4cc80e5527540fe31b81005f
#
_cell.length_a   1.000
_cell.length_b   1.000
_cell.length_c   1.000
_cell.angle_alpha   90.00
_cell.angle_beta   90.00
_cell.angle_gamma   90.00
#
_symmetry.space_group_name_H-M   'P 1'
#
loop_
_entity.id
_entity.type
_entity.pdbx_description
1 polymer ?
#
loop_
_entity_poly.entity_id
_entity_poly.type
_entity_poly.pdbx_seq_one_letter_code
_entity_poly.pdbx_strand_id
1 'polypeptide(L)'
;MNCSVTGTLAGFKRSAVLLAAVGLFFSATDIIGQSAGASSGAVASLQYAKGGAEATPWGQALAVDFLSDTKGVDFGPYMRKTLQTIKATWLPLLPDEARLPFNQQGETSIRFTISPDGKISAMHLEGGPHQAKFDRAAWGAITGVGQFPPLPADFHGSELELRIHFRVNSSATP
;
A
#
# COMPACT_ATOMS: atom_id res chain seq x y z
N MET A 1 -31.05 33.94 40.12
CA MET A 1 -31.45 32.63 40.66
C MET A 1 -30.24 31.74 40.60
N ASN A 2 -29.65 31.52 41.78
CA ASN A 2 -28.44 30.73 42.02
C ASN A 2 -28.77 29.24 41.92
N CYS A 3 -27.86 28.45 41.38
CA CYS A 3 -27.64 27.12 41.89
C CYS A 3 -26.16 26.71 41.60
N SER A 4 -25.38 26.85 42.66
CA SER A 4 -24.09 26.19 42.85
C SER A 4 -24.32 24.71 43.19
N VAL A 5 -23.52 23.82 42.61
CA VAL A 5 -23.27 22.51 43.21
C VAL A 5 -21.77 22.22 43.15
N THR A 6 -21.17 22.30 44.31
CA THR A 6 -19.89 21.80 44.72
C THR A 6 -19.96 20.26 44.94
N GLY A 7 -18.92 19.56 44.57
CA GLY A 7 -18.74 18.13 44.92
C GLY A 7 -17.33 17.70 44.50
N THR A 8 -16.44 17.82 45.33
CA THR A 8 -15.77 16.91 46.27
C THR A 8 -14.64 16.08 45.64
N LEU A 9 -13.43 16.46 46.05
CA LEU A 9 -12.17 15.69 45.94
C LEU A 9 -12.24 14.42 46.82
N ALA A 10 -11.78 13.31 46.25
CA ALA A 10 -11.24 12.17 47.00
C ALA A 10 -10.10 11.62 46.13
N GLY A 11 -8.88 11.77 46.40
CA GLY A 11 -8.00 11.33 47.42
C GLY A 11 -7.74 9.82 47.31
N PHE A 12 -6.77 9.37 46.44
CA PHE A 12 -6.31 7.98 46.53
C PHE A 12 -4.80 7.91 46.67
N LYS A 13 -4.42 7.27 47.76
CA LYS A 13 -3.14 7.18 48.42
C LYS A 13 -2.05 6.49 47.59
N ARG A 14 -0.84 7.05 47.73
CA ARG A 14 0.43 6.39 47.43
C ARG A 14 0.61 5.19 48.35
N SER A 15 0.96 4.04 47.80
CA SER A 15 1.62 2.96 48.55
C SER A 15 2.88 2.57 47.78
N ALA A 16 3.98 2.94 48.35
CA ALA A 16 5.28 2.42 48.03
C ALA A 16 5.45 1.07 48.76
N VAL A 17 5.87 0.04 48.05
CA VAL A 17 6.47 -1.14 48.65
C VAL A 17 7.77 -1.44 47.92
N LEU A 18 8.83 -1.24 48.65
CA LEU A 18 10.20 -1.66 48.40
C LEU A 18 10.35 -3.09 48.90
N LEU A 19 11.02 -3.96 48.12
CA LEU A 19 11.87 -5.08 48.59
C LEU A 19 12.42 -5.79 47.35
N ALA A 20 13.70 -5.56 47.04
CA ALA A 20 14.88 -6.37 47.42
C ALA A 20 15.06 -7.64 46.58
N ALA A 21 16.04 -7.52 45.72
CA ALA A 21 17.07 -8.44 45.28
C ALA A 21 16.95 -9.93 45.65
N VAL A 22 17.13 -10.80 44.65
CA VAL A 22 18.10 -11.89 44.67
C VAL A 22 18.36 -12.33 43.23
N GLY A 23 19.60 -12.32 42.80
CA GLY A 23 20.06 -12.86 41.55
C GLY A 23 20.09 -14.37 41.55
N LEU A 24 19.96 -14.93 40.37
CA LEU A 24 20.54 -16.24 40.07
C LEU A 24 20.76 -16.32 38.55
N PHE A 25 22.03 -16.45 38.23
CA PHE A 25 22.54 -16.92 36.95
C PHE A 25 21.90 -18.27 36.59
N PHE A 26 21.40 -18.42 35.40
CA PHE A 26 21.32 -19.72 34.75
C PHE A 26 21.68 -19.62 33.29
N SER A 27 22.70 -20.39 32.98
CA SER A 27 23.32 -20.61 31.70
C SER A 27 22.38 -21.27 30.68
N ALA A 28 22.72 -21.05 29.44
CA ALA A 28 22.37 -21.73 28.22
C ALA A 28 21.86 -23.15 28.33
N THR A 29 20.83 -23.46 27.59
CA THR A 29 20.77 -24.71 26.77
C THR A 29 19.75 -24.54 25.66
N ASP A 30 20.18 -24.91 24.46
CA ASP A 30 19.41 -25.15 23.27
C ASP A 30 18.14 -25.93 23.52
N ILE A 31 17.04 -25.46 22.97
CA ILE A 31 15.97 -26.36 22.53
C ILE A 31 15.50 -25.92 21.16
N ILE A 32 15.96 -26.69 20.16
CA ILE A 32 15.30 -26.88 18.89
C ILE A 32 13.86 -27.30 19.17
N GLY A 33 12.91 -26.43 18.85
CA GLY A 33 11.49 -26.69 18.90
C GLY A 33 10.87 -26.26 17.59
N GLN A 34 10.83 -27.17 16.63
CA GLN A 34 9.95 -27.09 15.48
C GLN A 34 8.53 -26.91 15.95
N SER A 35 7.87 -25.88 15.51
CA SER A 35 6.42 -25.92 15.33
C SER A 35 6.12 -25.49 13.90
N ALA A 36 5.86 -26.49 13.11
CA ALA A 36 5.14 -26.39 11.86
C ALA A 36 3.77 -25.78 12.12
N GLY A 37 3.35 -24.95 11.17
CA GLY A 37 1.92 -24.72 11.01
C GLY A 37 1.50 -23.29 11.15
N ALA A 38 1.44 -22.63 10.06
CA ALA A 38 0.30 -21.89 9.53
C ALA A 38 0.84 -21.05 8.36
N SER A 39 0.71 -21.57 7.18
CA SER A 39 0.77 -20.80 5.95
C SER A 39 -0.43 -19.86 5.92
N SER A 40 -0.35 -18.80 6.68
CA SER A 40 -1.16 -17.63 6.43
C SER A 40 -0.51 -16.95 5.23
N GLY A 41 -1.24 -16.91 4.12
CA GLY A 41 -0.82 -16.24 2.91
C GLY A 41 -0.40 -14.81 3.23
N ALA A 42 0.89 -14.62 3.40
CA ALA A 42 1.48 -13.30 3.44
C ALA A 42 1.30 -12.75 2.03
N VAL A 43 0.27 -11.96 1.85
CA VAL A 43 0.19 -10.99 0.75
C VAL A 43 1.46 -10.14 0.89
N ALA A 44 2.46 -10.47 0.07
CA ALA A 44 3.67 -9.69 -0.01
C ALA A 44 3.29 -8.35 -0.64
N SER A 45 2.84 -7.43 0.19
CA SER A 45 2.74 -6.04 -0.17
C SER A 45 4.18 -5.54 -0.34
N LEU A 46 4.70 -5.70 -1.56
CA LEU A 46 5.91 -5.02 -1.98
C LEU A 46 5.58 -3.54 -2.00
N GLN A 47 5.77 -2.90 -0.84
CA GLN A 47 5.85 -1.46 -0.79
C GLN A 47 7.08 -1.07 -1.60
N TYR A 48 6.88 -0.78 -2.87
CA TYR A 48 7.87 -0.18 -3.77
C TYR A 48 8.15 1.28 -3.35
N ALA A 49 8.34 1.50 -2.06
CA ALA A 49 8.64 2.80 -1.50
C ALA A 49 10.15 3.01 -1.26
N LYS A 50 11.02 2.06 -1.63
CA LYS A 50 12.44 2.15 -1.30
C LYS A 50 13.37 1.96 -2.50
N GLY A 51 13.02 2.59 -3.62
CA GLY A 51 13.87 2.58 -4.81
C GLY A 51 13.42 3.64 -5.80
N GLY A 52 13.80 4.90 -5.59
CA GLY A 52 13.73 5.91 -6.62
C GLY A 52 12.32 6.27 -7.10
N ALA A 53 11.40 6.53 -6.20
CA ALA A 53 10.33 7.43 -6.53
C ALA A 53 11.01 8.80 -6.74
N GLU A 54 11.39 9.12 -7.96
CA GLU A 54 11.60 10.53 -8.33
C GLU A 54 10.29 11.21 -7.94
N ALA A 55 10.33 11.92 -6.81
CA ALA A 55 9.23 12.76 -6.39
C ALA A 55 9.00 13.73 -7.55
N THR A 56 7.96 13.48 -8.32
CA THR A 56 7.53 14.47 -9.27
C THR A 56 7.21 15.72 -8.48
N PRO A 57 7.46 16.92 -8.99
CA PRO A 57 7.23 18.18 -8.30
C PRO A 57 5.80 18.34 -7.73
N TRP A 58 4.91 17.44 -8.06
CA TRP A 58 3.47 17.48 -7.82
C TRP A 58 2.95 16.39 -6.85
N GLY A 59 3.81 15.68 -6.11
CA GLY A 59 3.35 14.71 -5.10
C GLY A 59 2.53 13.53 -5.64
N GLN A 60 2.74 13.10 -6.90
CA GLN A 60 2.06 11.92 -7.43
C GLN A 60 2.85 10.65 -7.10
N ALA A 61 2.15 9.68 -6.55
CA ALA A 61 2.71 8.37 -6.21
C ALA A 61 1.83 7.23 -6.74
N LEU A 62 2.49 6.16 -7.16
CA LEU A 62 1.87 4.89 -7.48
C LEU A 62 2.34 3.85 -6.46
N ALA A 63 1.40 3.07 -5.94
CA ALA A 63 1.68 1.88 -5.16
C ALA A 63 0.98 0.69 -5.81
N VAL A 64 1.53 -0.51 -5.64
CA VAL A 64 0.97 -1.73 -6.21
C VAL A 64 0.88 -2.82 -5.16
N ASP A 65 -0.26 -3.50 -5.14
CA ASP A 65 -0.48 -4.71 -4.36
C ASP A 65 -0.66 -5.88 -5.32
N PHE A 66 -0.01 -7.00 -5.01
CA PHE A 66 -0.25 -8.27 -5.69
C PHE A 66 -1.43 -8.98 -5.01
N LEU A 67 -2.46 -9.26 -5.77
CA LEU A 67 -3.64 -9.99 -5.29
C LEU A 67 -3.56 -11.48 -5.63
N SER A 68 -2.79 -11.84 -6.65
CA SER A 68 -2.45 -13.22 -6.97
C SER A 68 -1.18 -13.67 -6.26
N ASP A 69 -1.09 -14.98 -6.02
CA ASP A 69 0.16 -15.59 -5.58
C ASP A 69 1.22 -15.50 -6.69
N THR A 70 2.36 -14.88 -6.39
CA THR A 70 3.47 -14.70 -7.33
C THR A 70 4.26 -15.98 -7.62
N LYS A 71 3.93 -17.11 -6.96
CA LYS A 71 4.62 -18.40 -7.08
C LYS A 71 6.14 -18.32 -6.84
N GLY A 72 6.58 -17.36 -6.03
CA GLY A 72 7.99 -17.13 -5.74
C GLY A 72 8.77 -16.40 -6.84
N VAL A 73 8.11 -15.96 -7.91
CA VAL A 73 8.72 -15.19 -9.00
C VAL A 73 9.00 -13.76 -8.55
N ASP A 74 10.18 -13.24 -8.88
CA ASP A 74 10.52 -11.83 -8.67
C ASP A 74 9.90 -10.95 -9.77
N PHE A 75 8.80 -10.31 -9.43
CA PHE A 75 8.14 -9.33 -10.30
C PHE A 75 8.76 -7.92 -10.23
N GLY A 76 9.78 -7.69 -9.44
CA GLY A 76 10.39 -6.36 -9.27
C GLY A 76 10.79 -5.68 -10.58
N PRO A 77 11.57 -6.34 -11.47
CA PRO A 77 11.95 -5.77 -12.76
C PRO A 77 10.74 -5.51 -13.69
N TYR A 78 9.79 -6.42 -13.71
CA TYR A 78 8.56 -6.31 -14.49
C TYR A 78 7.72 -5.11 -14.03
N MET A 79 7.49 -5.00 -12.72
CA MET A 79 6.69 -3.92 -12.14
C MET A 79 7.31 -2.56 -12.31
N ARG A 80 8.64 -2.43 -12.19
CA ARG A 80 9.33 -1.15 -12.47
C ARG A 80 8.97 -0.63 -13.86
N LYS A 81 9.09 -1.46 -14.89
CA LYS A 81 8.78 -1.08 -16.27
C LYS A 81 7.30 -0.78 -16.45
N THR A 82 6.43 -1.62 -15.91
CA THR A 82 4.98 -1.48 -15.98
C THR A 82 4.51 -0.17 -15.31
N LEU A 83 4.94 0.08 -14.08
CA LEU A 83 4.57 1.31 -13.35
C LEU A 83 5.14 2.58 -14.00
N GLN A 84 6.33 2.52 -14.57
CA GLN A 84 6.90 3.63 -15.31
C GLN A 84 6.05 3.97 -16.54
N THR A 85 5.59 2.97 -17.28
CA THR A 85 4.72 3.15 -18.44
C THR A 85 3.36 3.73 -18.03
N ILE A 86 2.74 3.15 -16.99
CA ILE A 86 1.47 3.66 -16.45
C ILE A 86 1.61 5.11 -15.99
N LYS A 87 2.68 5.43 -15.27
CA LYS A 87 2.94 6.79 -14.80
C LYS A 87 3.10 7.78 -15.94
N ALA A 88 3.83 7.41 -17.00
CA ALA A 88 4.00 8.25 -18.17
C ALA A 88 2.68 8.54 -18.90
N THR A 89 1.76 7.57 -18.94
CA THR A 89 0.42 7.74 -19.51
C THR A 89 -0.51 8.51 -18.58
N TRP A 90 -0.37 8.34 -17.25
CA TRP A 90 -1.22 8.97 -16.25
C TRP A 90 -1.00 10.46 -16.08
N LEU A 91 0.25 10.91 -16.01
CA LEU A 91 0.59 12.31 -15.72
C LEU A 91 -0.07 13.32 -16.67
N PRO A 92 -0.13 13.09 -18.00
CA PRO A 92 -0.84 13.98 -18.91
C PRO A 92 -2.35 14.01 -18.73
N LEU A 93 -2.94 12.93 -18.18
CA LEU A 93 -4.38 12.80 -17.99
C LEU A 93 -4.86 13.45 -16.68
N LEU A 94 -3.96 13.88 -15.82
CA LEU A 94 -4.32 14.53 -14.57
C LEU A 94 -5.06 15.84 -14.83
N PRO A 95 -6.19 16.06 -14.14
CA PRO A 95 -6.97 17.28 -14.27
C PRO A 95 -6.21 18.49 -13.71
N ASP A 96 -6.57 19.69 -14.17
CA ASP A 96 -5.92 20.93 -13.73
C ASP A 96 -6.06 21.18 -12.23
N GLU A 97 -7.08 20.65 -11.60
CA GLU A 97 -7.28 20.71 -10.15
C GLU A 97 -6.15 20.00 -9.35
N ALA A 98 -5.46 19.05 -9.97
CA ALA A 98 -4.28 18.43 -9.39
C ALA A 98 -3.07 19.37 -9.33
N ARG A 99 -3.08 20.41 -10.14
CA ARG A 99 -1.96 21.36 -10.30
C ARG A 99 -2.13 22.58 -9.40
N LEU A 100 -1.04 23.34 -9.24
CA LEU A 100 -1.11 24.64 -8.58
C LEU A 100 -1.95 25.62 -9.43
N PRO A 101 -2.76 26.50 -8.81
CA PRO A 101 -2.84 26.77 -7.37
C PRO A 101 -3.80 25.85 -6.59
N PHE A 102 -4.57 24.99 -7.25
CA PHE A 102 -5.64 24.21 -6.61
C PHE A 102 -5.10 23.10 -5.71
N ASN A 103 -4.04 22.41 -6.14
CA ASN A 103 -3.36 21.35 -5.42
C ASN A 103 -4.33 20.33 -4.77
N GLN A 104 -5.39 19.97 -5.49
CA GLN A 104 -6.42 19.07 -4.99
C GLN A 104 -5.83 17.68 -4.77
N GLN A 105 -6.13 17.11 -3.62
CA GLN A 105 -5.72 15.75 -3.27
C GLN A 105 -6.74 14.73 -3.81
N GLY A 106 -6.23 13.57 -4.19
CA GLY A 106 -7.08 12.46 -4.62
C GLY A 106 -6.38 11.12 -4.48
N GLU A 107 -7.18 10.09 -4.30
CA GLU A 107 -6.73 8.71 -4.31
C GLU A 107 -7.73 7.86 -5.08
N THR A 108 -7.22 7.05 -6.01
CA THR A 108 -8.01 6.12 -6.81
C THR A 108 -7.32 4.77 -6.80
N SER A 109 -8.06 3.70 -6.53
CA SER A 109 -7.56 2.34 -6.57
C SER A 109 -8.22 1.56 -7.69
N ILE A 110 -7.43 0.92 -8.54
CA ILE A 110 -7.92 0.10 -9.64
C ILE A 110 -7.33 -1.29 -9.52
N ARG A 111 -8.21 -2.28 -9.49
CA ARG A 111 -7.88 -3.69 -9.60
C ARG A 111 -7.99 -4.12 -11.06
N PHE A 112 -7.00 -4.82 -11.54
CA PHE A 112 -7.01 -5.35 -12.90
C PHE A 112 -6.21 -6.65 -12.99
N THR A 113 -6.51 -7.42 -14.01
CA THR A 113 -5.92 -8.72 -14.26
C THR A 113 -5.16 -8.68 -15.57
N ILE A 114 -3.92 -9.20 -15.57
CA ILE A 114 -3.06 -9.30 -16.74
C ILE A 114 -2.93 -10.78 -17.11
N SER A 115 -3.24 -11.11 -18.36
CA SER A 115 -2.99 -12.44 -18.93
C SER A 115 -1.50 -12.63 -19.28
N PRO A 116 -1.02 -13.87 -19.49
CA PRO A 116 0.39 -14.16 -19.77
C PRO A 116 0.96 -13.39 -20.97
N ASP A 117 0.14 -13.05 -21.95
CA ASP A 117 0.51 -12.28 -23.14
C ASP A 117 0.53 -10.75 -22.90
N GLY A 118 0.25 -10.29 -21.68
CA GLY A 118 0.26 -8.87 -21.31
C GLY A 118 -1.03 -8.11 -21.57
N LYS A 119 -2.11 -8.80 -21.96
CA LYS A 119 -3.41 -8.15 -22.13
C LYS A 119 -4.16 -8.01 -20.82
N ILE A 120 -4.98 -6.98 -20.72
CA ILE A 120 -5.89 -6.78 -19.59
C ILE A 120 -7.14 -7.64 -19.85
N SER A 121 -7.41 -8.60 -18.97
CA SER A 121 -8.59 -9.47 -19.04
C SER A 121 -9.77 -8.93 -18.23
N ALA A 122 -9.50 -8.23 -17.14
CA ALA A 122 -10.53 -7.60 -16.29
C ALA A 122 -10.00 -6.31 -15.67
N MET A 123 -10.89 -5.36 -15.39
CA MET A 123 -10.54 -4.11 -14.70
C MET A 123 -11.73 -3.60 -13.90
N HIS A 124 -11.46 -3.20 -12.64
CA HIS A 124 -12.46 -2.72 -11.69
C HIS A 124 -11.93 -1.51 -10.93
N LEU A 125 -12.78 -0.49 -10.79
CA LEU A 125 -12.53 0.63 -9.90
C LEU A 125 -12.87 0.20 -8.48
N GLU A 126 -11.91 0.31 -7.56
CA GLU A 126 -12.07 -0.07 -6.16
C GLU A 126 -11.80 1.12 -5.25
N GLY A 127 -12.65 1.30 -4.26
CA GLY A 127 -12.43 2.17 -3.12
C GLY A 127 -11.99 3.61 -3.41
N GLY A 128 -12.07 4.42 -2.39
CA GLY A 128 -11.67 5.82 -2.43
C GLY A 128 -12.85 6.78 -2.47
N PRO A 129 -12.58 8.08 -2.41
CA PRO A 129 -13.60 9.12 -2.38
C PRO A 129 -14.36 9.30 -3.72
N HIS A 130 -14.12 8.43 -4.71
CA HIS A 130 -14.74 8.45 -6.05
C HIS A 130 -14.79 9.86 -6.66
N GLN A 131 -13.63 10.45 -6.81
CA GLN A 131 -13.50 11.73 -7.49
C GLN A 131 -13.43 11.49 -9.00
N ALA A 132 -14.55 11.65 -9.70
CA ALA A 132 -14.71 11.24 -11.11
C ALA A 132 -13.60 11.72 -12.06
N LYS A 133 -12.95 12.85 -11.78
CA LYS A 133 -11.86 13.38 -12.60
C LYS A 133 -10.58 12.56 -12.41
N PHE A 134 -10.24 12.23 -11.16
CA PHE A 134 -9.07 11.40 -10.84
C PHE A 134 -9.30 9.95 -11.23
N ASP A 135 -10.51 9.42 -11.02
CA ASP A 135 -10.90 8.07 -11.43
C ASP A 135 -10.77 7.88 -12.93
N ARG A 136 -11.23 8.89 -13.71
CA ARG A 136 -11.10 8.87 -15.17
C ARG A 136 -9.63 8.91 -15.62
N ALA A 137 -8.81 9.73 -14.98
CA ALA A 137 -7.38 9.82 -15.27
C ALA A 137 -6.67 8.50 -14.97
N ALA A 138 -6.94 7.88 -13.82
CA ALA A 138 -6.37 6.60 -13.43
C ALA A 138 -6.82 5.46 -14.37
N TRP A 139 -8.12 5.40 -14.69
CA TRP A 139 -8.66 4.43 -15.64
C TRP A 139 -8.03 4.59 -17.02
N GLY A 140 -7.96 5.83 -17.51
CA GLY A 140 -7.33 6.16 -18.80
C GLY A 140 -5.85 5.82 -18.83
N ALA A 141 -5.15 5.93 -17.70
CA ALA A 141 -3.75 5.56 -17.60
C ALA A 141 -3.50 4.07 -17.88
N ILE A 142 -4.33 3.20 -17.33
CA ILE A 142 -4.20 1.75 -17.52
C ILE A 142 -4.64 1.36 -18.95
N THR A 143 -5.80 1.82 -19.38
CA THR A 143 -6.33 1.52 -20.72
C THR A 143 -5.50 2.12 -21.84
N GLY A 144 -4.89 3.29 -21.60
CA GLY A 144 -4.06 3.98 -22.58
C GLY A 144 -2.71 3.30 -22.84
N VAL A 145 -2.26 2.41 -21.97
CA VAL A 145 -1.09 1.55 -22.23
C VAL A 145 -1.38 0.55 -23.34
N GLY A 146 -2.66 0.11 -23.44
CA GLY A 146 -3.12 -0.86 -24.44
C GLY A 146 -2.70 -2.29 -24.11
N GLN A 147 -1.40 -2.57 -24.13
CA GLN A 147 -0.86 -3.90 -23.82
C GLN A 147 0.42 -3.75 -22.98
N PHE A 148 0.48 -4.50 -21.89
CA PHE A 148 1.67 -4.61 -21.04
C PHE A 148 2.68 -5.59 -21.65
N PRO A 149 3.95 -5.56 -21.20
CA PRO A 149 4.87 -6.64 -21.52
C PRO A 149 4.30 -8.00 -21.10
N PRO A 150 4.63 -9.09 -21.79
CA PRO A 150 4.24 -10.42 -21.36
C PRO A 150 4.78 -10.69 -19.95
N LEU A 151 4.05 -11.49 -19.17
CA LEU A 151 4.47 -11.87 -17.83
C LEU A 151 5.81 -12.63 -17.87
N PRO A 152 6.61 -12.59 -16.79
CA PRO A 152 7.88 -13.33 -16.73
C PRO A 152 7.66 -14.82 -17.05
N ALA A 153 8.56 -15.41 -17.82
CA ALA A 153 8.48 -16.81 -18.26
C ALA A 153 8.45 -17.81 -17.09
N ASP A 154 9.05 -17.44 -15.97
CA ASP A 154 9.06 -18.27 -14.76
C ASP A 154 7.72 -18.24 -14.00
N PHE A 155 6.82 -17.36 -14.39
CA PHE A 155 5.49 -17.29 -13.79
C PHE A 155 4.55 -18.31 -14.47
N HIS A 156 4.20 -19.37 -13.74
CA HIS A 156 3.33 -20.44 -14.20
C HIS A 156 1.85 -20.26 -13.78
N GLY A 157 1.46 -19.05 -13.37
CA GLY A 157 0.06 -18.71 -13.11
C GLY A 157 -0.70 -18.46 -14.42
N SER A 158 -2.01 -18.64 -14.38
CA SER A 158 -2.88 -18.36 -15.54
C SER A 158 -3.03 -16.87 -15.81
N GLU A 159 -3.03 -16.08 -14.74
CA GLU A 159 -3.23 -14.63 -14.78
C GLU A 159 -2.58 -13.98 -13.56
N LEU A 160 -2.24 -12.72 -13.68
CA LEU A 160 -1.70 -11.89 -12.59
C LEU A 160 -2.71 -10.81 -12.22
N GLU A 161 -3.27 -10.89 -11.02
CA GLU A 161 -4.19 -9.88 -10.51
C GLU A 161 -3.45 -8.88 -9.63
N LEU A 162 -3.62 -7.60 -9.93
CA LEU A 162 -2.95 -6.48 -9.29
C LEU A 162 -3.96 -5.42 -8.87
N ARG A 163 -3.61 -4.67 -7.80
CA ARG A 163 -4.27 -3.40 -7.45
C ARG A 163 -3.25 -2.30 -7.51
N ILE A 164 -3.57 -1.21 -8.23
CA ILE A 164 -2.75 -0.01 -8.25
C ILE A 164 -3.48 1.13 -7.56
N HIS A 165 -2.76 1.79 -6.66
CA HIS A 165 -3.18 3.00 -5.98
C HIS A 165 -2.56 4.20 -6.65
N PHE A 166 -3.41 5.08 -7.19
CA PHE A 166 -3.03 6.36 -7.79
C PHE A 166 -3.25 7.45 -6.75
N ARG A 167 -2.18 8.02 -6.25
CA ARG A 167 -2.23 9.10 -5.25
C ARG A 167 -1.77 10.41 -5.86
N VAL A 168 -2.58 11.45 -5.67
CA VAL A 168 -2.32 12.81 -6.16
C VAL A 168 -2.26 13.74 -4.97
N ASN A 169 -1.14 14.45 -4.80
CA ASN A 169 -0.92 15.46 -3.77
C ASN A 169 -1.22 14.99 -2.34
N SER A 170 -1.39 13.69 -2.13
CA SER A 170 -1.53 13.13 -0.80
C SER A 170 -0.15 13.08 -0.14
N SER A 171 -0.04 13.62 1.05
CA SER A 171 1.13 13.42 1.90
C SER A 171 1.26 11.92 2.11
N ALA A 172 2.37 11.33 1.69
CA ALA A 172 2.68 9.98 2.08
C ALA A 172 2.75 9.98 3.61
N THR A 173 1.74 9.43 4.27
CA THR A 173 1.86 9.15 5.70
C THR A 173 2.90 8.04 5.81
N PRO A 174 3.98 8.26 6.58
CA PRO A 174 5.06 7.31 6.75
C PRO A 174 4.59 6.02 7.41
#